data_177757238dd39f5c52f473cd5c851bd7
#
_entry.id   177757238dd39f5c52f473cd5c851bd7
#
_cell.length_a   1.000
_cell.length_b   1.000
_cell.length_c   1.000
_cell.angle_alpha   90.00
_cell.angle_beta   90.00
_cell.angle_gamma   90.00
#
_symmetry.space_group_name_H-M   'P 1'
#
loop_
_entity.id
_entity.type
_entity.pdbx_description
1 polymer ?
#
loop_
_entity_poly.entity_id
_entity_poly.type
_entity_poly.pdbx_seq_one_letter_code
_entity_poly.pdbx_strand_id
1 'polypeptide(L)'
;IMNYAKNDPNFILYPNVDWADKYLKDIRWSQRYNLNIQGGTEKSTYFVNAMYTRNNGYFNTDDSHDYSTNHFAERFNIRSNIDFAVTRTTQLDVNLYGWYQSQNGPGSGAENIYKNLVTLPQGIFPEWYNDQGYTDQYGNVINAEDGKIVAGNAFRENPWAMLNRSGY
;
A
#
# COMPACT_ATOMS: atom_id res chain seq x y z
N ILE A 1 -15.02 -23.49 15.48
CA ILE A 1 -14.29 -23.52 14.20
C ILE A 1 -13.75 -24.94 14.05
N MET A 2 -14.18 -25.66 13.01
CA MET A 2 -13.62 -26.99 12.72
C MET A 2 -12.22 -26.80 12.16
N ASN A 3 -11.19 -27.20 12.91
CA ASN A 3 -9.81 -27.25 12.43
C ASN A 3 -9.60 -28.61 11.79
N TYR A 4 -9.57 -28.67 10.49
CA TYR A 4 -9.23 -29.90 9.76
C TYR A 4 -7.72 -30.14 9.84
N ALA A 5 -7.31 -31.38 10.05
CA ALA A 5 -5.90 -31.76 9.96
C ALA A 5 -5.41 -31.62 8.51
N LYS A 6 -4.12 -31.34 8.31
CA LYS A 6 -3.54 -31.16 6.96
C LYS A 6 -3.77 -32.35 6.01
N ASN A 7 -4.07 -33.53 6.55
CA ASN A 7 -4.34 -34.78 5.79
C ASN A 7 -5.83 -34.97 5.50
N ASP A 8 -6.72 -34.08 5.98
CA ASP A 8 -8.15 -34.16 5.72
C ASP A 8 -8.44 -33.59 4.33
N PRO A 9 -9.24 -34.27 3.47
CA PRO A 9 -9.65 -33.72 2.17
C PRO A 9 -10.32 -32.36 2.26
N ASN A 10 -11.04 -32.10 3.35
CA ASN A 10 -11.70 -30.81 3.57
C ASN A 10 -10.71 -29.69 3.94
N PHE A 11 -9.45 -30.01 4.29
CA PHE A 11 -8.42 -29.00 4.57
C PHE A 11 -8.14 -28.12 3.34
N ILE A 12 -8.25 -28.66 2.15
CA ILE A 12 -8.07 -27.89 0.90
C ILE A 12 -9.18 -26.84 0.75
N LEU A 13 -10.41 -27.19 1.15
CA LEU A 13 -11.58 -26.30 1.03
C LEU A 13 -11.67 -25.29 2.19
N TYR A 14 -11.24 -25.70 3.38
CA TYR A 14 -11.35 -24.93 4.62
C TYR A 14 -10.01 -24.94 5.39
N PRO A 15 -8.96 -24.37 4.81
CA PRO A 15 -7.67 -24.30 5.47
C PRO A 15 -7.72 -23.34 6.64
N ASN A 16 -6.84 -23.57 7.62
CA ASN A 16 -6.67 -22.65 8.72
C ASN A 16 -5.68 -21.53 8.31
N VAL A 17 -6.19 -20.46 7.71
CA VAL A 17 -5.37 -19.31 7.26
C VAL A 17 -5.44 -18.20 8.31
N ASP A 18 -4.32 -17.87 8.92
CA ASP A 18 -4.20 -16.63 9.69
C ASP A 18 -3.96 -15.46 8.73
N TRP A 19 -5.05 -14.81 8.36
CA TRP A 19 -5.05 -13.72 7.38
C TRP A 19 -4.24 -12.52 7.85
N ALA A 20 -4.32 -12.18 9.13
CA ALA A 20 -3.62 -11.02 9.68
C ALA A 20 -2.11 -11.29 9.74
N ASP A 21 -1.69 -12.41 10.29
CA ASP A 21 -0.28 -12.80 10.39
C ASP A 21 0.38 -12.89 9.01
N LYS A 22 -0.34 -13.42 8.02
CA LYS A 22 0.20 -13.61 6.68
C LYS A 22 0.35 -12.32 5.88
N TYR A 23 -0.64 -11.42 5.96
CA TYR A 23 -0.72 -10.24 5.09
C TYR A 23 -0.38 -8.92 5.76
N LEU A 24 -0.22 -8.88 7.08
CA LEU A 24 0.32 -7.72 7.76
C LEU A 24 1.83 -7.86 7.97
N LYS A 25 2.54 -6.77 7.79
CA LYS A 25 3.97 -6.69 8.10
C LYS A 25 4.15 -6.47 9.59
N ASP A 26 5.05 -7.21 10.21
CA ASP A 26 5.46 -6.98 11.61
C ASP A 26 6.13 -5.62 11.80
N ILE A 27 6.89 -5.19 10.79
CA ILE A 27 7.64 -3.94 10.83
C ILE A 27 7.36 -3.12 9.58
N ARG A 28 7.09 -1.84 9.78
CA ARG A 28 6.97 -0.84 8.74
C ARG A 28 8.09 0.18 8.83
N TRP A 29 8.72 0.46 7.70
CA TRP A 29 9.73 1.50 7.60
C TRP A 29 9.12 2.81 7.10
N SER A 30 9.48 3.89 7.81
CA SER A 30 9.16 5.26 7.43
C SER A 30 10.46 6.06 7.42
N GLN A 31 10.71 6.81 6.36
CA GLN A 31 11.93 7.61 6.20
C GLN A 31 11.54 9.07 6.09
N ARG A 32 12.27 9.93 6.81
CA ARG A 32 12.13 11.38 6.72
C ARG A 32 13.49 12.02 6.71
N TYR A 33 13.74 12.81 5.68
CA TYR A 33 14.94 13.61 5.55
C TYR A 33 14.50 15.08 5.54
N ASN A 34 15.22 15.91 6.30
CA ASN A 34 14.94 17.34 6.39
C ASN A 34 16.26 18.10 6.34
N LEU A 35 16.38 19.01 5.37
CA LEU A 35 17.53 19.86 5.17
C LEU A 35 17.08 21.32 5.31
N ASN A 36 17.73 22.05 6.21
CA ASN A 36 17.52 23.46 6.40
C ASN A 36 18.84 24.19 6.12
N ILE A 37 18.76 25.23 5.27
CA ILE A 37 19.87 26.11 4.98
C ILE A 37 19.39 27.54 5.25
N GLN A 38 20.11 28.27 6.06
CA GLN A 38 19.80 29.66 6.36
C GLN A 38 21.08 30.49 6.43
N GLY A 39 20.95 31.75 6.08
CA GLY A 39 22.06 32.68 6.16
C GLY A 39 21.60 34.07 5.80
N GLY A 40 22.54 35.00 5.79
CA GLY A 40 22.25 36.35 5.41
C GLY A 40 23.41 37.32 5.59
N THR A 41 23.18 38.52 5.16
CA THR A 41 24.03 39.69 5.32
C THR A 41 23.19 40.82 5.95
N GLU A 42 23.76 41.99 6.16
CA GLU A 42 23.00 43.18 6.64
C GLU A 42 21.87 43.57 5.69
N LYS A 43 21.93 43.18 4.41
CA LYS A 43 20.97 43.57 3.37
C LYS A 43 20.09 42.43 2.84
N SER A 44 20.38 41.18 3.20
CA SER A 44 19.63 40.06 2.69
C SER A 44 19.62 38.90 3.69
N THR A 45 18.51 38.25 3.84
CA THR A 45 18.39 37.00 4.57
C THR A 45 17.77 35.92 3.69
N TYR A 46 18.14 34.69 3.90
CA TYR A 46 17.55 33.57 3.20
C TYR A 46 17.35 32.38 4.12
N PHE A 47 16.28 31.66 3.87
CA PHE A 47 15.95 30.39 4.48
C PHE A 47 15.45 29.43 3.40
N VAL A 48 16.06 28.26 3.29
CA VAL A 48 15.63 27.19 2.39
C VAL A 48 15.43 25.92 3.21
N ASN A 49 14.27 25.32 3.07
CA ASN A 49 13.93 24.02 3.63
C ASN A 49 13.58 23.04 2.51
N ALA A 50 14.20 21.86 2.54
CA ALA A 50 13.83 20.75 1.69
C ALA A 50 13.52 19.52 2.57
N MET A 51 12.35 18.91 2.37
CA MET A 51 11.92 17.74 3.13
C MET A 51 11.47 16.64 2.20
N TYR A 52 12.00 15.45 2.40
CA TYR A 52 11.54 14.22 1.77
C TYR A 52 10.98 13.27 2.82
N THR A 53 9.84 12.69 2.52
CA THR A 53 9.20 11.67 3.37
C THR A 53 8.78 10.49 2.50
N ARG A 54 9.10 9.27 2.94
CA ARG A 54 8.60 8.04 2.35
C ARG A 54 8.00 7.16 3.44
N ASN A 55 6.76 6.76 3.24
CA ASN A 55 6.03 5.84 4.10
C ASN A 55 5.69 4.59 3.31
N ASN A 56 6.17 3.43 3.74
CA ASN A 56 5.79 2.16 3.17
C ASN A 56 4.50 1.64 3.83
N GLY A 57 3.74 0.82 3.10
CA GLY A 57 2.50 0.23 3.60
C GLY A 57 2.70 -0.92 4.59
N TYR A 58 1.60 -1.33 5.16
CA TYR A 58 1.53 -2.38 6.19
C TYR A 58 1.34 -3.79 5.63
N PHE A 59 1.02 -3.91 4.34
CA PHE A 59 0.62 -5.18 3.76
C PHE A 59 1.78 -5.89 3.07
N ASN A 60 1.77 -7.22 3.15
CA ASN A 60 2.56 -8.10 2.31
C ASN A 60 1.78 -8.34 1.02
N THR A 61 2.36 -7.99 -0.11
CA THR A 61 1.82 -8.23 -1.45
C THR A 61 2.71 -9.22 -2.18
N ASP A 62 2.17 -9.97 -3.13
CA ASP A 62 2.98 -10.78 -4.03
C ASP A 62 3.38 -9.98 -5.29
N ASP A 63 4.40 -10.45 -5.99
CA ASP A 63 4.89 -9.85 -7.23
C ASP A 63 4.37 -10.61 -8.46
N SER A 64 3.12 -11.11 -8.39
CA SER A 64 2.53 -11.97 -9.43
C SER A 64 2.07 -11.20 -10.68
N HIS A 65 2.10 -9.88 -10.67
CA HIS A 65 1.67 -9.01 -11.77
C HIS A 65 2.75 -8.03 -12.19
N ASP A 66 2.65 -7.53 -13.42
CA ASP A 66 3.53 -6.49 -13.97
C ASP A 66 3.36 -5.12 -13.28
N TYR A 67 2.34 -4.95 -12.47
CA TYR A 67 2.09 -3.74 -11.67
C TYR A 67 2.23 -4.04 -10.18
N SER A 68 2.68 -3.06 -9.43
CA SER A 68 2.82 -3.17 -7.97
C SER A 68 1.56 -2.69 -7.26
N THR A 69 0.99 -3.54 -6.41
CA THR A 69 -0.09 -3.17 -5.49
C THR A 69 0.44 -2.73 -4.12
N ASN A 70 1.76 -2.72 -3.96
CA ASN A 70 2.41 -2.36 -2.71
C ASN A 70 2.08 -0.90 -2.35
N HIS A 71 1.55 -0.70 -1.16
CA HIS A 71 1.23 0.65 -0.69
C HIS A 71 2.50 1.42 -0.35
N PHE A 72 2.66 2.60 -0.93
CA PHE A 72 3.64 3.59 -0.50
C PHE A 72 3.10 5.00 -0.70
N ALA A 73 3.63 5.93 0.07
CA ALA A 73 3.42 7.36 -0.13
C ALA A 73 4.76 8.08 0.01
N GLU A 74 5.14 8.80 -1.03
CA GLU A 74 6.33 9.66 -1.08
C GLU A 74 5.90 11.10 -1.19
N ARG A 75 6.57 11.97 -0.46
CA ARG A 75 6.35 13.41 -0.56
C ARG A 75 7.66 14.16 -0.47
N PHE A 76 7.87 15.04 -1.44
CA PHE A 76 8.93 16.02 -1.44
C PHE A 76 8.31 17.41 -1.27
N ASN A 77 8.88 18.21 -0.37
CA ASN A 77 8.48 19.60 -0.15
C ASN A 77 9.72 20.47 -0.23
N ILE A 78 9.57 21.64 -0.85
CA ILE A 78 10.58 22.68 -0.83
C ILE A 78 9.95 24.00 -0.43
N ARG A 79 10.62 24.76 0.43
CA ARG A 79 10.24 26.10 0.82
C ARG A 79 11.48 27.00 0.80
N SER A 80 11.33 28.17 0.22
CA SER A 80 12.38 29.19 0.21
C SER A 80 11.77 30.54 0.58
N ASN A 81 12.38 31.23 1.53
CA ASN A 81 12.07 32.59 1.92
C ASN A 81 13.35 33.40 1.75
N ILE A 82 13.27 34.48 1.00
CA ILE A 82 14.43 35.33 0.70
C ILE A 82 13.97 36.79 0.84
N ASP A 83 14.66 37.52 1.69
CA ASP A 83 14.38 38.92 1.99
C ASP A 83 15.55 39.78 1.54
N PHE A 84 15.28 40.83 0.80
CA PHE A 84 16.28 41.79 0.32
C PHE A 84 15.92 43.23 0.68
N ALA A 85 16.81 43.95 1.33
CA ALA A 85 16.75 45.39 1.43
C ALA A 85 17.33 46.04 0.14
N VAL A 86 16.45 46.31 -0.84
CA VAL A 86 16.84 46.88 -2.14
C VAL A 86 17.38 48.30 -2.00
N THR A 87 16.71 49.10 -1.16
CA THR A 87 17.13 50.41 -0.77
C THR A 87 16.90 50.64 0.73
N ARG A 88 17.21 51.79 1.28
CA ARG A 88 16.89 52.12 2.69
C ARG A 88 15.40 52.13 2.99
N THR A 89 14.57 52.31 1.96
CA THR A 89 13.11 52.45 2.08
C THR A 89 12.34 51.37 1.32
N THR A 90 13.05 50.45 0.62
CA THR A 90 12.43 49.44 -0.22
C THR A 90 12.97 48.06 0.17
N GLN A 91 12.06 47.16 0.50
CA GLN A 91 12.33 45.76 0.83
C GLN A 91 11.60 44.86 -0.18
N LEU A 92 12.22 43.76 -0.58
CA LEU A 92 11.66 42.75 -1.46
C LEU A 92 11.70 41.42 -0.73
N ASP A 93 10.54 40.83 -0.53
CA ASP A 93 10.37 39.53 0.09
C ASP A 93 9.89 38.52 -0.95
N VAL A 94 10.64 37.44 -1.16
CA VAL A 94 10.32 36.37 -2.10
C VAL A 94 10.10 35.08 -1.36
N ASN A 95 8.87 34.58 -1.40
CA ASN A 95 8.48 33.31 -0.76
C ASN A 95 8.05 32.30 -1.82
N LEU A 96 8.76 31.19 -1.89
CA LEU A 96 8.46 30.07 -2.77
C LEU A 96 8.11 28.83 -1.94
N TYR A 97 7.06 28.14 -2.37
CA TYR A 97 6.67 26.87 -1.81
C TYR A 97 6.23 25.93 -2.93
N GLY A 98 6.76 24.71 -2.89
CA GLY A 98 6.38 23.66 -3.82
C GLY A 98 6.38 22.30 -3.14
N TRP A 99 5.57 21.39 -3.66
CA TRP A 99 5.57 20.00 -3.22
C TRP A 99 5.23 19.07 -4.38
N TYR A 100 5.74 17.87 -4.26
CA TYR A 100 5.41 16.74 -5.13
C TYR A 100 5.04 15.56 -4.26
N GLN A 101 3.98 14.85 -4.62
CA GLN A 101 3.55 13.65 -3.93
C GLN A 101 3.26 12.54 -4.94
N SER A 102 3.77 11.36 -4.64
CA SER A 102 3.45 10.11 -5.34
C SER A 102 2.93 9.11 -4.32
N GLN A 103 1.89 8.39 -4.69
CA GLN A 103 1.35 7.32 -3.86
C GLN A 103 0.89 6.16 -4.74
N ASN A 104 0.98 4.97 -4.20
CA ASN A 104 0.48 3.75 -4.82
C ASN A 104 -0.23 2.92 -3.76
N GLY A 105 -1.12 2.04 -4.18
CA GLY A 105 -1.79 1.13 -3.25
C GLY A 105 -2.80 0.24 -3.94
N PRO A 106 -3.33 -0.74 -3.20
CA PRO A 106 -4.37 -1.63 -3.70
C PRO A 106 -5.69 -0.87 -3.90
N GLY A 107 -6.41 -1.18 -4.97
CA GLY A 107 -7.65 -0.50 -5.34
C GLY A 107 -8.80 -0.64 -4.33
N SER A 108 -8.79 -1.71 -3.54
CA SER A 108 -9.81 -1.93 -2.49
C SER A 108 -9.69 -1.00 -1.28
N GLY A 109 -8.62 -0.21 -1.19
CA GLY A 109 -8.37 0.70 -0.08
C GLY A 109 -7.86 0.00 1.19
N ALA A 110 -6.90 0.64 1.86
CA ALA A 110 -6.20 0.04 3.00
C ALA A 110 -7.12 -0.27 4.19
N GLU A 111 -8.12 0.56 4.45
CA GLU A 111 -9.08 0.36 5.56
C GLU A 111 -9.94 -0.89 5.36
N ASN A 112 -10.48 -1.09 4.15
CA ASN A 112 -11.31 -2.25 3.83
C ASN A 112 -10.50 -3.54 3.89
N ILE A 113 -9.28 -3.53 3.39
CA ILE A 113 -8.37 -4.67 3.45
C ILE A 113 -8.07 -5.02 4.90
N TYR A 114 -7.66 -4.04 5.71
CA TYR A 114 -7.35 -4.27 7.13
C TYR A 114 -8.56 -4.84 7.89
N LYS A 115 -9.74 -4.23 7.69
CA LYS A 115 -10.98 -4.71 8.30
C LYS A 115 -11.27 -6.16 7.91
N ASN A 116 -11.08 -6.51 6.65
CA ASN A 116 -11.28 -7.87 6.17
C ASN A 116 -10.27 -8.84 6.79
N LEU A 117 -8.99 -8.49 6.82
CA LEU A 117 -7.93 -9.32 7.41
C LEU A 117 -8.19 -9.68 8.89
N VAL A 118 -8.69 -8.73 9.69
CA VAL A 118 -8.91 -8.94 11.13
C VAL A 118 -10.28 -9.54 11.48
N THR A 119 -11.25 -9.48 10.56
CA THR A 119 -12.61 -9.98 10.83
C THR A 119 -12.94 -11.28 10.09
N LEU A 120 -12.11 -11.71 9.14
CA LEU A 120 -12.36 -12.91 8.37
C LEU A 120 -12.03 -14.16 9.22
N PRO A 121 -12.95 -15.12 9.35
CA PRO A 121 -12.64 -16.39 10.01
C PRO A 121 -11.55 -17.15 9.27
N GLN A 122 -10.61 -17.74 10.01
CA GLN A 122 -9.44 -18.43 9.46
C GLN A 122 -9.79 -19.61 8.53
N GLY A 123 -10.85 -20.33 8.83
CA GLY A 123 -11.26 -21.53 8.09
C GLY A 123 -12.39 -21.29 7.08
N ILE A 124 -12.60 -20.07 6.57
CA ILE A 124 -13.77 -19.77 5.72
C ILE A 124 -13.55 -20.22 4.26
N PHE A 125 -12.36 -20.03 3.72
CA PHE A 125 -11.93 -20.44 2.38
C PHE A 125 -10.40 -20.34 2.27
N PRO A 126 -9.76 -21.00 1.27
CA PRO A 126 -8.35 -20.79 0.95
C PRO A 126 -8.11 -19.45 0.28
N GLU A 127 -6.87 -19.08 0.09
CA GLU A 127 -6.48 -17.87 -0.66
C GLU A 127 -6.89 -17.99 -2.13
N TRP A 128 -6.57 -19.12 -2.73
CA TRP A 128 -6.91 -19.49 -4.10
C TRP A 128 -7.00 -21.00 -4.23
N TYR A 129 -7.61 -21.45 -5.31
CA TYR A 129 -7.54 -22.82 -5.81
C TYR A 129 -6.63 -22.84 -7.03
N ASN A 130 -5.93 -23.95 -7.27
CA ASN A 130 -5.26 -24.13 -8.55
C ASN A 130 -6.31 -24.29 -9.65
N ASP A 131 -6.04 -23.77 -10.84
CA ASP A 131 -6.99 -23.79 -11.97
C ASP A 131 -7.21 -25.17 -12.60
N GLN A 132 -6.42 -26.19 -12.21
CA GLN A 132 -6.50 -27.51 -12.79
C GLN A 132 -7.80 -28.23 -12.40
N GLY A 133 -8.71 -28.36 -13.38
CA GLY A 133 -9.90 -29.17 -13.29
C GLY A 133 -11.14 -28.52 -12.65
N TYR A 134 -11.08 -27.23 -12.36
CA TYR A 134 -12.28 -26.51 -11.91
C TYR A 134 -13.13 -26.08 -13.11
N THR A 135 -14.43 -26.33 -13.00
CA THR A 135 -15.43 -25.87 -13.97
C THR A 135 -16.46 -25.02 -13.25
N ASP A 136 -17.02 -24.06 -13.98
CA ASP A 136 -18.17 -23.29 -13.50
C ASP A 136 -19.45 -24.17 -13.45
N GLN A 137 -20.53 -23.60 -12.97
CA GLN A 137 -21.83 -24.28 -12.88
C GLN A 137 -22.41 -24.70 -14.25
N TYR A 138 -21.83 -24.21 -15.35
CA TYR A 138 -22.22 -24.50 -16.73
C TYR A 138 -21.27 -25.50 -17.40
N GLY A 139 -20.23 -25.96 -16.70
CA GLY A 139 -19.25 -26.93 -17.22
C GLY A 139 -18.10 -26.29 -18.00
N ASN A 140 -17.95 -24.96 -18.00
CA ASN A 140 -16.82 -24.30 -18.65
C ASN A 140 -15.59 -24.40 -17.73
N VAL A 141 -14.44 -24.71 -18.32
CA VAL A 141 -13.17 -24.72 -17.59
C VAL A 141 -12.81 -23.30 -17.19
N ILE A 142 -12.58 -23.07 -15.90
CA ILE A 142 -12.13 -21.77 -15.38
C ILE A 142 -10.61 -21.73 -15.49
N ASN A 143 -10.12 -20.86 -16.37
CA ASN A 143 -8.70 -20.60 -16.54
C ASN A 143 -8.34 -19.26 -15.89
N ALA A 144 -7.29 -19.25 -15.08
CA ALA A 144 -6.69 -18.04 -14.53
C ALA A 144 -5.32 -17.81 -15.15
N GLU A 145 -4.99 -16.57 -15.52
CA GLU A 145 -3.71 -16.24 -16.18
C GLU A 145 -2.50 -16.65 -15.34
N ASP A 146 -2.61 -16.60 -14.01
CA ASP A 146 -1.57 -16.99 -13.05
C ASP A 146 -1.79 -18.38 -12.45
N GLY A 147 -2.72 -19.17 -12.98
CA GLY A 147 -3.07 -20.50 -12.45
C GLY A 147 -3.75 -20.48 -11.07
N LYS A 148 -4.24 -19.33 -10.62
CA LYS A 148 -4.87 -19.15 -9.31
C LYS A 148 -6.32 -18.69 -9.45
N ILE A 149 -7.26 -19.54 -9.07
CA ILE A 149 -8.67 -19.18 -9.00
C ILE A 149 -8.95 -18.62 -7.60
N VAL A 150 -9.34 -17.36 -7.53
CA VAL A 150 -9.60 -16.70 -6.24
C VAL A 150 -10.73 -17.40 -5.49
N ALA A 151 -10.43 -17.87 -4.29
CA ALA A 151 -11.44 -18.37 -3.39
C ALA A 151 -12.22 -17.22 -2.75
N GLY A 152 -13.50 -17.45 -2.47
CA GLY A 152 -14.34 -16.45 -1.83
C GLY A 152 -15.77 -16.92 -1.68
N ASN A 153 -16.62 -16.07 -1.13
CA ASN A 153 -18.05 -16.30 -1.07
C ASN A 153 -18.83 -15.00 -1.29
N ALA A 154 -20.15 -15.09 -1.42
CA ALA A 154 -21.02 -13.96 -1.72
C ALA A 154 -21.02 -12.85 -0.64
N PHE A 155 -20.50 -13.10 0.54
CA PHE A 155 -20.57 -12.19 1.69
C PHE A 155 -19.22 -11.64 2.13
N ARG A 156 -18.12 -12.22 1.64
CA ARG A 156 -16.75 -11.86 2.09
C ARG A 156 -15.79 -11.84 0.93
N GLU A 157 -15.08 -10.75 0.80
CA GLU A 157 -14.03 -10.58 -0.18
C GLU A 157 -12.76 -11.31 0.27
N ASN A 158 -12.01 -11.82 -0.69
CA ASN A 158 -10.75 -12.51 -0.42
C ASN A 158 -9.63 -11.49 -0.22
N PRO A 159 -8.97 -11.46 0.96
CA PRO A 159 -7.91 -10.51 1.23
C PRO A 159 -6.73 -10.59 0.27
N TRP A 160 -6.37 -11.81 -0.18
CA TRP A 160 -5.32 -11.97 -1.18
C TRP A 160 -5.67 -11.26 -2.49
N ALA A 161 -6.90 -11.43 -2.98
CA ALA A 161 -7.33 -10.77 -4.20
C ALA A 161 -7.45 -9.26 -4.05
N MET A 162 -7.93 -8.78 -2.89
CA MET A 162 -7.96 -7.35 -2.58
C MET A 162 -6.58 -6.71 -2.60
N LEU A 163 -5.56 -7.45 -2.14
CA LEU A 163 -4.18 -6.98 -2.09
C LEU A 163 -3.47 -7.08 -3.44
N ASN A 164 -3.68 -8.16 -4.18
CA ASN A 164 -2.83 -8.50 -5.30
C ASN A 164 -3.51 -8.32 -6.67
N ARG A 165 -4.85 -8.29 -6.74
CA ARG A 165 -5.60 -8.16 -8.00
C ARG A 165 -6.36 -6.84 -8.16
N SER A 166 -6.31 -5.95 -7.20
CA SER A 166 -7.02 -4.66 -7.22
C SER A 166 -6.07 -3.49 -7.08
N GLY A 167 -5.15 -3.32 -8.03
CA GLY A 167 -4.29 -2.15 -8.12
C GLY A 167 -4.79 -1.12 -9.14
N TYR A 168 -4.30 0.14 -9.07
CA TYR A 168 -4.43 1.19 -10.07
C TYR A 168 -3.19 2.07 -10.12
#